data_4d54f191c08831fb00fee341c2cc79e7
#
_entry.id   4d54f191c08831fb00fee341c2cc79e7
#
_cell.length_a   1.000
_cell.length_b   1.000
_cell.length_c   1.000
_cell.angle_alpha   90.00
_cell.angle_beta   90.00
_cell.angle_gamma   90.00
#
_symmetry.space_group_name_H-M   'P 1'
#
loop_
_entity.id
_entity.type
_entity.pdbx_description
1 polymer ?
#
loop_
_entity_poly.entity_id
_entity_poly.type
_entity_poly.pdbx_seq_one_letter_code
_entity_poly.pdbx_strand_id
1 'polypeptide(L)'
;IEQIPDTDMKGVSPERFDALTHSPEAHYLREMLVTQPDPMKLDTMTQRLNTLTKQHYSQQDVLRWIDVCSGTQPNPKDPAFLKIRAHIFQRNTQGVWACVDKDCRQKHGTPLEKGWPFGYVYVNQRQNCDCGSPVYELAFCNECNEPHLLARDKNGKLVQWENKGGDEFSLQDEVNVESDATEEKVEKESSYRPPLIIAAEKTSETGYILQRLDRQTRRIGVVGNESIELIINDIEQVCSASGCGYRGTSGKQPFRRALLGGPFYVTNIVPTVLEYCQDFISEEGKEGVGPDSLPGRGRRLITFTDSRQGTARMAVRMQQEAERSRLRGSVVEILGWHQRTQTSPPPMPIQIWKSY
;
A
#
# COMPACT_ATOMS: atom_id res chain seq x y z
N ILE A 1 31.32 -4.70 4.41
CA ILE A 1 30.73 -5.47 3.27
C ILE A 1 31.70 -5.55 2.11
N GLU A 2 32.47 -4.51 1.79
CA GLU A 2 33.43 -4.49 0.67
C GLU A 2 34.48 -5.62 0.68
N GLN A 3 34.75 -6.20 1.84
CA GLN A 3 35.69 -7.33 2.01
C GLN A 3 35.01 -8.69 1.89
N ILE A 4 33.69 -8.77 1.75
CA ILE A 4 32.94 -9.99 1.59
C ILE A 4 32.77 -10.28 0.09
N PRO A 5 33.20 -11.42 -0.43
CA PRO A 5 33.07 -11.75 -1.85
C PRO A 5 31.61 -12.01 -2.22
N ASP A 6 31.24 -11.65 -3.45
CA ASP A 6 29.96 -11.94 -4.10
C ASP A 6 28.71 -11.62 -3.27
N THR A 7 28.67 -10.44 -2.65
CA THR A 7 27.55 -10.03 -1.75
C THR A 7 26.19 -9.97 -2.43
N ASP A 8 26.15 -9.86 -3.75
CA ASP A 8 24.91 -9.82 -4.54
C ASP A 8 24.33 -11.20 -4.85
N MET A 9 25.09 -12.27 -4.56
CA MET A 9 24.66 -13.65 -4.78
C MET A 9 24.18 -14.28 -3.47
N LYS A 10 23.06 -15.00 -3.54
CA LYS A 10 22.53 -15.79 -2.41
C LYS A 10 22.84 -17.28 -2.60
N GLY A 11 22.89 -18.01 -1.49
CA GLY A 11 23.02 -19.45 -1.50
C GLY A 11 24.36 -19.95 -0.99
N VAL A 12 24.78 -21.13 -1.48
CA VAL A 12 25.98 -21.82 -1.04
C VAL A 12 27.23 -21.13 -1.55
N SER A 13 28.04 -20.66 -0.62
CA SER A 13 29.36 -20.09 -0.89
C SER A 13 30.26 -20.30 0.35
N PRO A 14 31.14 -21.33 0.34
CA PRO A 14 32.08 -21.57 1.42
C PRO A 14 33.01 -20.38 1.67
N GLU A 15 33.50 -19.73 0.60
CA GLU A 15 34.38 -18.57 0.70
C GLU A 15 33.72 -17.38 1.38
N ARG A 16 32.48 -17.07 0.98
CA ARG A 16 31.71 -15.99 1.63
C ARG A 16 31.36 -16.31 3.07
N PHE A 17 31.01 -17.58 3.36
CA PHE A 17 30.75 -18.02 4.71
C PHE A 17 32.01 -17.89 5.60
N ASP A 18 33.17 -18.27 5.09
CA ASP A 18 34.43 -18.10 5.79
C ASP A 18 34.75 -16.62 6.05
N ALA A 19 34.57 -15.76 5.05
CA ALA A 19 34.71 -14.33 5.22
C ALA A 19 33.80 -13.75 6.31
N LEU A 20 32.54 -14.22 6.39
CA LEU A 20 31.59 -13.82 7.44
C LEU A 20 32.05 -14.31 8.83
N THR A 21 32.67 -15.48 8.93
CA THR A 21 33.19 -15.98 10.22
C THR A 21 34.39 -15.18 10.74
N HIS A 22 35.03 -14.38 9.89
CA HIS A 22 36.13 -13.50 10.27
C HIS A 22 35.71 -12.02 10.38
N SER A 23 34.45 -11.68 10.01
CA SER A 23 33.97 -10.30 10.09
C SER A 23 33.43 -9.96 11.47
N PRO A 24 33.97 -8.93 12.14
CA PRO A 24 33.46 -8.47 13.43
C PRO A 24 31.99 -8.02 13.36
N GLU A 25 31.58 -7.35 12.27
CA GLU A 25 30.23 -6.87 12.07
C GLU A 25 29.22 -8.01 11.98
N ALA A 26 29.54 -9.07 11.23
CA ALA A 26 28.71 -10.25 11.11
C ALA A 26 28.55 -10.96 12.47
N HIS A 27 29.63 -11.04 13.24
CA HIS A 27 29.59 -11.60 14.60
C HIS A 27 28.74 -10.76 15.56
N TYR A 28 28.90 -9.44 15.58
CA TYR A 28 28.08 -8.56 16.42
C TYR A 28 26.60 -8.66 16.08
N LEU A 29 26.26 -8.70 14.80
CA LEU A 29 24.85 -8.88 14.36
C LEU A 29 24.30 -10.23 14.80
N ARG A 30 25.07 -11.30 14.64
CA ARG A 30 24.68 -12.65 15.08
C ARG A 30 24.50 -12.71 16.58
N GLU A 31 25.43 -12.19 17.35
CA GLU A 31 25.38 -12.18 18.82
C GLU A 31 24.15 -11.38 19.31
N MET A 32 23.93 -10.17 18.78
CA MET A 32 22.78 -9.35 19.12
C MET A 32 21.44 -10.05 18.90
N LEU A 33 21.33 -10.85 17.83
CA LEU A 33 20.06 -11.50 17.46
C LEU A 33 19.87 -12.86 18.12
N VAL A 34 20.95 -13.58 18.43
CA VAL A 34 20.88 -14.92 19.05
C VAL A 34 20.73 -14.84 20.58
N THR A 35 21.38 -13.86 21.21
CA THR A 35 21.39 -13.72 22.67
C THR A 35 20.15 -13.01 23.23
N GLN A 36 19.40 -12.30 22.38
CA GLN A 36 18.24 -11.52 22.81
C GLN A 36 16.95 -12.30 22.60
N PRO A 37 16.13 -12.55 23.65
CA PRO A 37 14.87 -13.27 23.52
C PRO A 37 13.78 -12.49 22.80
N ASP A 38 13.83 -11.17 22.88
CA ASP A 38 12.82 -10.29 22.29
C ASP A 38 13.22 -9.77 20.91
N PRO A 39 12.25 -9.51 20.00
CA PRO A 39 12.51 -8.93 18.71
C PRO A 39 13.19 -7.56 18.82
N MET A 40 14.26 -7.34 18.06
CA MET A 40 14.99 -6.08 18.05
C MET A 40 14.55 -5.21 16.87
N LYS A 41 14.33 -3.91 17.14
CA LYS A 41 14.05 -2.92 16.09
C LYS A 41 15.32 -2.62 15.28
N LEU A 42 15.16 -2.37 13.99
CA LEU A 42 16.27 -2.04 13.09
C LEU A 42 17.07 -0.80 13.56
N ASP A 43 16.38 0.24 14.05
CA ASP A 43 17.02 1.43 14.63
C ASP A 43 17.96 1.08 15.78
N THR A 44 17.48 0.26 16.71
CA THR A 44 18.24 -0.18 17.89
C THR A 44 19.45 -1.01 17.47
N MET A 45 19.26 -1.88 16.46
CA MET A 45 20.34 -2.71 15.91
C MET A 45 21.41 -1.84 15.26
N THR A 46 21.01 -0.84 14.46
CA THR A 46 21.91 0.10 13.82
C THR A 46 22.72 0.89 14.83
N GLN A 47 22.07 1.42 15.88
CA GLN A 47 22.75 2.17 16.93
C GLN A 47 23.77 1.29 17.70
N ARG A 48 23.41 0.06 18.03
CA ARG A 48 24.30 -0.87 18.73
C ARG A 48 25.51 -1.27 17.86
N LEU A 49 25.27 -1.58 16.58
CA LEU A 49 26.34 -1.92 15.66
C LEU A 49 27.33 -0.75 15.51
N ASN A 50 26.84 0.47 15.34
CA ASN A 50 27.67 1.68 15.26
C ASN A 50 28.51 1.89 16.54
N THR A 51 27.91 1.63 17.71
CA THR A 51 28.62 1.74 18.99
C THR A 51 29.73 0.71 19.12
N LEU A 52 29.46 -0.54 18.74
CA LEU A 52 30.41 -1.66 18.86
C LEU A 52 31.57 -1.54 17.87
N THR A 53 31.27 -1.18 16.63
CA THR A 53 32.27 -1.08 15.54
C THR A 53 32.98 0.27 15.50
N LYS A 54 32.44 1.30 16.18
CA LYS A 54 32.85 2.71 16.08
C LYS A 54 32.80 3.25 14.64
N GLN A 55 31.91 2.71 13.82
CA GLN A 55 31.63 3.12 12.45
C GLN A 55 30.22 3.71 12.33
N HIS A 56 29.92 4.33 11.20
CA HIS A 56 28.61 4.92 10.91
C HIS A 56 27.91 4.13 9.80
N TYR A 57 27.13 3.12 10.18
CA TYR A 57 26.24 2.40 9.28
C TYR A 57 24.86 3.05 9.26
N SER A 58 24.28 3.16 8.06
CA SER A 58 22.88 3.46 7.89
C SER A 58 22.02 2.21 8.16
N GLN A 59 20.70 2.39 8.32
CA GLN A 59 19.77 1.24 8.38
C GLN A 59 19.88 0.36 7.14
N GLN A 60 20.12 0.96 5.99
CA GLN A 60 20.28 0.25 4.73
C GLN A 60 21.52 -0.64 4.71
N ASP A 61 22.60 -0.16 5.28
CA ASP A 61 23.83 -0.96 5.41
C ASP A 61 23.61 -2.15 6.35
N VAL A 62 22.89 -1.95 7.46
CA VAL A 62 22.55 -3.03 8.39
C VAL A 62 21.64 -4.07 7.71
N LEU A 63 20.66 -3.63 6.92
CA LEU A 63 19.82 -4.56 6.15
C LEU A 63 20.65 -5.35 5.13
N ARG A 64 21.61 -4.73 4.44
CA ARG A 64 22.54 -5.44 3.54
C ARG A 64 23.38 -6.47 4.29
N TRP A 65 23.89 -6.16 5.46
CA TRP A 65 24.59 -7.11 6.32
C TRP A 65 23.72 -8.29 6.70
N ILE A 66 22.47 -8.02 7.12
CA ILE A 66 21.50 -9.07 7.46
C ILE A 66 21.21 -9.96 6.26
N ASP A 67 21.03 -9.37 5.07
CA ASP A 67 20.75 -10.12 3.84
C ASP A 67 21.91 -11.03 3.46
N VAL A 68 23.14 -10.55 3.50
CA VAL A 68 24.33 -11.35 3.22
C VAL A 68 24.48 -12.46 4.27
N CYS A 69 24.36 -12.16 5.55
CA CYS A 69 24.49 -13.15 6.63
C CYS A 69 23.40 -14.23 6.58
N SER A 70 22.18 -13.85 6.27
CA SER A 70 21.05 -14.80 6.20
C SER A 70 20.98 -15.55 4.87
N GLY A 71 21.55 -14.99 3.80
CA GLY A 71 21.59 -15.60 2.47
C GLY A 71 22.80 -16.49 2.20
N THR A 72 23.77 -16.62 3.13
CA THR A 72 25.01 -17.36 2.91
C THR A 72 25.03 -18.67 3.68
N GLN A 73 25.26 -19.78 2.96
CA GLN A 73 25.41 -21.13 3.50
C GLN A 73 26.80 -21.69 3.17
N PRO A 74 27.46 -22.45 4.03
CA PRO A 74 28.75 -23.09 3.71
C PRO A 74 28.57 -24.25 2.74
N ASN A 75 27.47 -24.98 2.86
CA ASN A 75 27.08 -26.06 1.94
C ASN A 75 25.55 -26.22 1.96
N PRO A 76 24.95 -27.02 1.04
CA PRO A 76 23.48 -27.11 0.87
C PRO A 76 22.75 -27.68 2.10
N LYS A 77 23.42 -28.47 2.95
CA LYS A 77 22.82 -29.12 4.11
C LYS A 77 22.95 -28.31 5.40
N ASP A 78 23.86 -27.36 5.43
CA ASP A 78 24.12 -26.57 6.62
C ASP A 78 23.27 -25.29 6.68
N PRO A 79 22.99 -24.83 7.90
CA PRO A 79 22.24 -23.57 8.06
C PRO A 79 23.03 -22.37 7.55
N ALA A 80 22.31 -21.33 7.18
CA ALA A 80 22.90 -20.03 6.90
C ALA A 80 23.67 -19.49 8.12
N PHE A 81 24.64 -18.61 7.87
CA PHE A 81 25.45 -17.96 8.90
C PHE A 81 24.58 -17.31 9.98
N LEU A 82 23.46 -16.70 9.57
CA LEU A 82 22.47 -16.10 10.47
C LEU A 82 21.06 -16.57 10.11
N LYS A 83 20.40 -17.30 11.02
CA LYS A 83 18.97 -17.62 10.89
C LYS A 83 18.14 -16.54 11.55
N ILE A 84 17.31 -15.85 10.78
CA ILE A 84 16.45 -14.78 11.27
C ILE A 84 14.97 -15.06 10.99
N ARG A 85 14.12 -14.45 11.80
CA ARG A 85 12.70 -14.25 11.51
C ARG A 85 12.42 -12.75 11.54
N ALA A 86 11.85 -12.23 10.47
CA ALA A 86 11.42 -10.84 10.41
C ALA A 86 9.93 -10.75 10.78
N HIS A 87 9.60 -9.81 11.67
CA HIS A 87 8.23 -9.44 11.99
C HIS A 87 7.97 -8.06 11.41
N ILE A 88 7.07 -7.99 10.45
CA ILE A 88 6.70 -6.74 9.79
C ILE A 88 5.32 -6.35 10.30
N PHE A 89 5.25 -5.21 11.00
CA PHE A 89 4.00 -4.65 11.50
C PHE A 89 3.60 -3.46 10.65
N GLN A 90 2.40 -3.53 10.10
CA GLN A 90 1.81 -2.42 9.34
C GLN A 90 0.53 -1.98 10.02
N ARG A 91 0.44 -0.69 10.36
CA ARG A 91 -0.84 -0.07 10.72
C ARG A 91 -1.54 0.35 9.45
N ASN A 92 -2.78 -0.06 9.33
CA ASN A 92 -3.64 0.43 8.28
C ASN A 92 -3.96 1.91 8.51
N THR A 93 -3.88 2.70 7.46
CA THR A 93 -4.31 4.09 7.51
C THR A 93 -5.79 4.15 7.24
N GLN A 94 -6.53 4.87 8.10
CA GLN A 94 -7.98 5.02 7.95
C GLN A 94 -8.37 5.93 6.78
N GLY A 95 -7.42 6.45 6.05
CA GLY A 95 -7.61 7.32 4.90
C GLY A 95 -6.31 7.97 4.45
N VAL A 96 -6.42 8.76 3.42
CA VAL A 96 -5.38 9.66 2.93
C VAL A 96 -5.97 11.06 2.86
N TRP A 97 -5.22 12.06 3.27
CA TRP A 97 -5.69 13.43 3.35
C TRP A 97 -4.81 14.34 2.51
N ALA A 98 -5.40 15.33 1.88
CA ALA A 98 -4.63 16.31 1.13
C ALA A 98 -4.95 17.75 1.56
N CYS A 99 -3.92 18.57 1.50
CA CYS A 99 -4.06 19.99 1.68
C CYS A 99 -4.91 20.57 0.55
N VAL A 100 -5.87 21.41 0.90
CA VAL A 100 -6.81 21.99 -0.06
C VAL A 100 -6.18 23.06 -0.96
N ASP A 101 -5.06 23.62 -0.56
CA ASP A 101 -4.38 24.69 -1.26
C ASP A 101 -3.51 24.14 -2.40
N LYS A 102 -3.92 24.39 -3.65
CA LYS A 102 -3.18 23.98 -4.84
C LYS A 102 -1.77 24.58 -4.92
N ASP A 103 -1.54 25.75 -4.31
CA ASP A 103 -0.25 26.46 -4.30
C ASP A 103 0.55 26.14 -3.02
N CYS A 104 0.27 25.01 -2.39
CA CYS A 104 0.92 24.58 -1.17
C CYS A 104 2.42 24.40 -1.35
N ARG A 105 3.21 25.18 -0.60
CA ARG A 105 4.68 25.13 -0.62
C ARG A 105 5.28 23.78 -0.18
N GLN A 106 4.52 23.00 0.59
CA GLN A 106 5.01 21.70 1.09
C GLN A 106 5.13 20.63 -0.02
N LYS A 107 4.51 20.84 -1.19
CA LYS A 107 4.65 19.92 -2.32
C LYS A 107 5.89 20.19 -3.18
N HIS A 108 6.55 21.34 -3.01
CA HIS A 108 7.78 21.68 -3.77
C HIS A 108 8.90 20.68 -3.48
N GLY A 109 9.61 20.27 -4.52
CA GLY A 109 10.67 19.26 -4.43
C GLY A 109 10.16 17.83 -4.21
N THR A 110 8.85 17.61 -4.28
CA THR A 110 8.24 16.27 -4.18
C THR A 110 7.64 15.85 -5.52
N PRO A 111 7.34 14.56 -5.72
CA PRO A 111 6.63 14.09 -6.91
C PRO A 111 5.25 14.74 -7.13
N LEU A 112 4.69 15.36 -6.08
CA LEU A 112 3.40 16.05 -6.14
C LEU A 112 3.49 17.47 -6.73
N GLU A 113 4.67 18.00 -6.98
CA GLU A 113 4.85 19.36 -7.47
C GLU A 113 4.25 19.55 -8.86
N LYS A 114 4.38 18.54 -9.73
CA LYS A 114 3.88 18.59 -11.10
C LYS A 114 2.70 17.63 -11.29
N GLY A 115 1.62 18.15 -11.85
CA GLY A 115 0.45 17.34 -12.24
C GLY A 115 -0.49 16.96 -11.10
N TRP A 116 -0.16 17.24 -9.82
CA TRP A 116 -1.05 17.03 -8.70
C TRP A 116 -1.87 18.29 -8.41
N PRO A 117 -3.23 18.21 -8.44
CA PRO A 117 -4.07 19.39 -8.43
C PRO A 117 -4.33 20.00 -7.06
N PHE A 118 -4.03 19.29 -5.98
CA PHE A 118 -4.14 19.76 -4.60
C PHE A 118 -2.78 20.05 -3.98
N GLY A 119 -2.76 20.40 -2.70
CA GLY A 119 -1.53 20.56 -1.95
C GLY A 119 -0.91 19.23 -1.50
N TYR A 120 -0.07 19.28 -0.46
CA TYR A 120 0.65 18.10 0.02
C TYR A 120 -0.27 17.02 0.59
N VAL A 121 0.12 15.75 0.43
CA VAL A 121 -0.67 14.57 0.81
C VAL A 121 -0.12 13.95 2.08
N TYR A 122 -1.01 13.57 2.99
CA TYR A 122 -0.71 12.98 4.29
C TYR A 122 -1.37 11.63 4.44
N VAL A 123 -0.64 10.67 4.97
CA VAL A 123 -1.15 9.32 5.32
C VAL A 123 -1.75 9.26 6.74
N ASN A 124 -1.62 10.34 7.50
CA ASN A 124 -2.19 10.47 8.83
C ASN A 124 -3.20 11.62 8.83
N GLN A 125 -4.30 11.46 9.58
CA GLN A 125 -5.30 12.51 9.73
C GLN A 125 -4.69 13.75 10.38
N ARG A 126 -4.82 14.89 9.70
CA ARG A 126 -4.36 16.19 10.15
C ARG A 126 -5.43 17.24 9.91
N GLN A 127 -5.52 18.20 10.80
CA GLN A 127 -6.45 19.31 10.64
C GLN A 127 -5.91 20.39 9.68
N ASN A 128 -4.62 20.67 9.75
CA ASN A 128 -3.95 21.69 8.93
C ASN A 128 -2.66 21.15 8.32
N CYS A 129 -2.35 21.64 7.15
CA CYS A 129 -1.07 21.50 6.50
C CYS A 129 -0.03 22.43 7.15
N ASP A 130 1.25 22.11 7.02
CA ASP A 130 2.34 22.97 7.51
C ASP A 130 2.43 24.31 6.72
N CYS A 131 1.71 24.44 5.60
CA CYS A 131 1.50 25.73 4.93
C CYS A 131 0.41 26.60 5.57
N GLY A 132 -0.30 26.10 6.59
CA GLY A 132 -1.40 26.77 7.27
C GLY A 132 -2.80 26.46 6.72
N SER A 133 -2.91 25.89 5.53
CA SER A 133 -4.21 25.59 4.90
C SER A 133 -4.86 24.33 5.47
N PRO A 134 -6.20 24.22 5.45
CA PRO A 134 -6.91 23.03 5.91
C PRO A 134 -6.58 21.79 5.09
N VAL A 135 -6.76 20.64 5.71
CA VAL A 135 -6.55 19.31 5.11
C VAL A 135 -7.88 18.55 5.14
N TYR A 136 -8.25 17.95 4.01
CA TYR A 136 -9.47 17.16 3.87
C TYR A 136 -9.16 15.77 3.32
N GLU A 137 -10.10 14.84 3.51
CA GLU A 137 -9.94 13.46 3.06
C GLU A 137 -9.95 13.38 1.53
N LEU A 138 -9.03 12.61 0.98
CA LEU A 138 -8.88 12.38 -0.45
C LEU A 138 -9.79 11.24 -0.90
N ALA A 139 -10.48 11.47 -2.01
CA ALA A 139 -11.27 10.46 -2.70
C ALA A 139 -11.03 10.54 -4.21
N PHE A 140 -11.33 9.45 -4.89
CA PHE A 140 -11.21 9.37 -6.35
C PHE A 140 -12.56 9.01 -6.97
N CYS A 141 -12.84 9.57 -8.13
CA CYS A 141 -13.98 9.14 -8.94
C CYS A 141 -13.84 7.66 -9.31
N ASN A 142 -14.91 6.89 -9.17
CA ASN A 142 -14.92 5.47 -9.50
C ASN A 142 -14.82 5.19 -11.01
N GLU A 143 -15.16 6.18 -11.85
CA GLU A 143 -15.12 6.03 -13.30
C GLU A 143 -13.79 6.51 -13.91
N CYS A 144 -13.41 7.76 -13.65
CA CYS A 144 -12.25 8.39 -14.33
C CYS A 144 -11.01 8.54 -13.44
N ASN A 145 -11.09 8.20 -12.16
CA ASN A 145 -10.02 8.38 -11.16
C ASN A 145 -9.65 9.84 -10.85
N GLU A 146 -10.48 10.82 -11.24
CA GLU A 146 -10.24 12.22 -10.87
C GLU A 146 -10.22 12.38 -9.35
N PRO A 147 -9.20 13.05 -8.78
CA PRO A 147 -9.10 13.28 -7.34
C PRO A 147 -10.06 14.39 -6.88
N HIS A 148 -10.68 14.16 -5.74
CA HIS A 148 -11.57 15.09 -5.05
C HIS A 148 -11.26 15.07 -3.56
N LEU A 149 -11.64 16.14 -2.84
CA LEU A 149 -11.57 16.15 -1.38
C LEU A 149 -12.98 16.11 -0.80
N LEU A 150 -13.13 15.40 0.30
CA LEU A 150 -14.39 15.24 1.02
C LEU A 150 -14.38 16.11 2.29
N ALA A 151 -15.37 16.97 2.40
CA ALA A 151 -15.56 17.83 3.55
C ALA A 151 -17.03 17.78 4.02
N ARG A 152 -17.31 18.50 5.08
CA ARG A 152 -18.68 18.73 5.57
C ARG A 152 -18.83 20.20 5.92
N ASP A 153 -19.94 20.79 5.47
CA ASP A 153 -20.34 22.11 5.95
C ASP A 153 -21.03 21.97 7.32
N LYS A 154 -20.50 22.68 8.30
CA LYS A 154 -21.10 22.85 9.62
C LYS A 154 -21.30 24.33 9.90
N ASN A 155 -22.48 24.84 9.55
CA ASN A 155 -22.86 26.24 9.74
C ASN A 155 -21.89 27.24 9.08
N GLY A 156 -21.57 27.02 7.79
CA GLY A 156 -20.66 27.87 7.01
C GLY A 156 -19.18 27.64 7.34
N LYS A 157 -18.85 26.60 8.11
CA LYS A 157 -17.47 26.21 8.39
C LYS A 157 -17.20 24.82 7.80
N LEU A 158 -16.19 24.70 6.95
CA LEU A 158 -15.76 23.41 6.42
C LEU A 158 -14.97 22.63 7.49
N VAL A 159 -15.48 21.46 7.82
CA VAL A 159 -14.83 20.50 8.71
C VAL A 159 -14.55 19.22 7.95
N GLN A 160 -13.65 18.38 8.48
CA GLN A 160 -13.41 17.07 7.91
C GLN A 160 -14.68 16.23 7.98
N TRP A 161 -14.90 15.47 6.91
CA TRP A 161 -15.97 14.52 6.88
C TRP A 161 -15.58 13.29 7.69
N GLU A 162 -16.38 12.93 8.67
CA GLU A 162 -16.17 11.76 9.52
C GLU A 162 -17.12 10.65 9.07
N ASN A 163 -16.58 9.59 8.51
CA ASN A 163 -17.34 8.37 8.29
C ASN A 163 -17.34 7.54 9.58
N LYS A 164 -18.47 7.48 10.24
CA LYS A 164 -18.67 6.65 11.43
C LYS A 164 -19.06 5.23 11.06
N GLY A 165 -18.23 4.50 10.41
CA GLY A 165 -18.57 3.10 10.22
C GLY A 165 -18.02 2.49 8.94
N GLY A 166 -17.29 1.50 9.11
CA GLY A 166 -16.81 0.54 8.14
C GLY A 166 -15.75 -0.30 8.80
N ASP A 167 -15.99 -1.60 8.92
CA ASP A 167 -14.95 -2.57 9.19
C ASP A 167 -13.82 -2.30 8.18
N GLU A 168 -12.58 -2.25 8.64
CA GLU A 168 -11.38 -1.99 7.86
C GLU A 168 -11.23 -2.89 6.63
N PHE A 169 -11.89 -4.02 6.66
CA PHE A 169 -11.98 -5.01 5.59
C PHE A 169 -13.33 -5.02 4.87
N SER A 170 -14.23 -4.08 5.17
CA SER A 170 -15.51 -4.01 4.47
C SER A 170 -15.29 -3.53 3.04
N LEU A 171 -15.62 -4.39 2.11
CA LEU A 171 -15.62 -4.14 0.67
C LEU A 171 -16.82 -3.27 0.28
N GLN A 172 -17.05 -2.13 0.93
CA GLN A 172 -18.18 -1.27 0.58
C GLN A 172 -18.12 -0.71 -0.84
N ASP A 173 -17.00 -0.89 -1.54
CA ASP A 173 -16.81 -0.33 -2.87
C ASP A 173 -16.77 -1.35 -4.02
N GLU A 174 -16.81 -2.66 -3.75
CA GLU A 174 -16.80 -3.64 -4.84
C GLU A 174 -17.69 -4.85 -4.51
N VAL A 175 -18.74 -5.00 -5.32
CA VAL A 175 -19.53 -6.20 -5.52
C VAL A 175 -20.66 -6.44 -4.52
N ASN A 176 -21.89 -6.23 -4.98
CA ASN A 176 -23.07 -6.98 -4.56
C ASN A 176 -22.80 -8.47 -4.79
N VAL A 177 -22.19 -9.13 -3.82
CA VAL A 177 -22.39 -10.56 -3.66
C VAL A 177 -23.75 -10.69 -2.99
N GLU A 178 -24.72 -11.17 -3.72
CA GLU A 178 -25.96 -11.69 -3.17
C GLU A 178 -25.61 -12.67 -2.05
N SER A 179 -25.56 -12.17 -0.83
CA SER A 179 -25.58 -13.02 0.34
C SER A 179 -27.03 -13.08 0.81
N ASP A 180 -27.66 -14.22 0.58
CA ASP A 180 -28.79 -14.68 1.38
C ASP A 180 -28.37 -14.68 2.86
N ALA A 181 -28.53 -13.56 3.50
CA ALA A 181 -28.47 -13.44 4.95
C ALA A 181 -29.72 -12.71 5.40
N THR A 182 -30.56 -13.48 6.00
CA THR A 182 -31.77 -13.15 6.74
C THR A 182 -31.68 -11.80 7.46
N GLU A 183 -32.73 -11.06 7.25
CA GLU A 183 -33.08 -9.76 7.78
C GLU A 183 -32.91 -9.66 9.30
N GLU A 184 -31.93 -8.88 9.73
CA GLU A 184 -32.08 -7.98 10.86
C GLU A 184 -31.71 -6.58 10.40
N LYS A 185 -32.68 -5.93 9.77
CA LYS A 185 -32.68 -4.47 9.59
C LYS A 185 -32.80 -3.84 10.97
N VAL A 186 -31.66 -3.54 11.58
CA VAL A 186 -31.61 -2.55 12.63
C VAL A 186 -31.76 -1.18 11.96
N GLU A 187 -32.97 -0.64 12.04
CA GLU A 187 -33.28 0.76 11.77
C GLU A 187 -32.34 1.66 12.57
N LYS A 188 -31.25 2.06 11.95
CA LYS A 188 -30.51 3.28 12.30
C LYS A 188 -30.52 4.19 11.08
N GLU A 189 -31.65 4.79 10.82
CA GLU A 189 -31.72 6.07 10.14
C GLU A 189 -31.05 7.15 11.02
N SER A 190 -29.74 7.11 11.09
CA SER A 190 -28.99 8.27 11.51
C SER A 190 -28.76 9.12 10.27
N SER A 191 -29.19 10.35 10.29
CA SER A 191 -29.07 11.41 9.31
C SER A 191 -27.74 11.41 8.56
N TYR A 192 -27.55 10.47 7.64
CA TYR A 192 -26.40 10.42 6.74
C TYR A 192 -26.54 11.57 5.74
N ARG A 193 -25.79 12.64 5.96
CA ARG A 193 -25.64 13.67 4.95
C ARG A 193 -24.41 13.33 4.13
N PRO A 194 -24.54 13.27 2.79
CA PRO A 194 -23.42 13.01 1.91
C PRO A 194 -22.34 14.09 2.12
N PRO A 195 -21.08 13.78 1.89
CA PRO A 195 -20.01 14.78 2.00
C PRO A 195 -20.16 15.87 0.93
N LEU A 196 -19.73 17.08 1.29
CA LEU A 196 -19.46 18.14 0.33
C LEU A 196 -18.19 17.75 -0.45
N ILE A 197 -18.27 17.92 -1.78
CA ILE A 197 -17.16 17.58 -2.69
C ILE A 197 -16.38 18.85 -3.04
N ILE A 198 -15.06 18.79 -2.89
CA ILE A 198 -14.16 19.86 -3.35
C ILE A 198 -13.46 19.34 -4.62
N ALA A 199 -13.66 20.05 -5.71
CA ALA A 199 -13.04 19.76 -7.00
C ALA A 199 -11.65 20.39 -7.11
N ALA A 200 -10.81 19.77 -7.91
CA ALA A 200 -9.45 20.22 -8.20
C ALA A 200 -9.43 21.45 -9.10
N GLU A 201 -10.24 21.44 -10.15
CA GLU A 201 -10.26 22.45 -11.19
C GLU A 201 -11.69 22.95 -11.47
N LYS A 202 -11.75 24.09 -12.15
CA LYS A 202 -13.04 24.66 -12.59
C LYS A 202 -13.72 23.72 -13.57
N THR A 203 -14.97 23.41 -13.29
CA THR A 203 -15.78 22.49 -14.08
C THR A 203 -17.03 23.17 -14.61
N SER A 204 -17.55 22.66 -15.71
CA SER A 204 -18.87 23.02 -16.27
C SER A 204 -20.00 22.17 -15.71
N GLU A 205 -19.67 21.13 -14.92
CA GLU A 205 -20.66 20.22 -14.32
C GLU A 205 -21.56 20.96 -13.35
N THR A 206 -22.85 20.62 -13.37
CA THR A 206 -23.88 21.25 -12.54
C THR A 206 -23.62 21.05 -11.04
N GLY A 207 -23.95 22.08 -10.27
CA GLY A 207 -23.85 22.04 -8.80
C GLY A 207 -22.50 22.48 -8.24
N TYR A 208 -21.48 22.65 -9.07
CA TYR A 208 -20.19 23.19 -8.62
C TYR A 208 -20.19 24.71 -8.62
N ILE A 209 -19.81 25.30 -7.49
CA ILE A 209 -19.73 26.75 -7.30
C ILE A 209 -18.34 27.14 -6.80
N LEU A 210 -17.88 28.31 -7.23
CA LEU A 210 -16.66 28.92 -6.72
C LEU A 210 -16.94 29.59 -5.37
N GLN A 211 -16.19 29.20 -4.36
CA GLN A 211 -16.29 29.77 -3.00
C GLN A 211 -14.92 30.17 -2.47
N ARG A 212 -14.90 31.12 -1.54
CA ARG A 212 -13.67 31.48 -0.82
C ARG A 212 -13.69 30.87 0.57
N LEU A 213 -12.58 30.24 0.93
CA LEU A 213 -12.34 29.64 2.25
C LEU A 213 -11.27 30.45 2.98
N ASP A 214 -11.61 30.95 4.14
CA ASP A 214 -10.63 31.51 5.06
C ASP A 214 -9.76 30.38 5.67
N ARG A 215 -8.43 30.47 5.53
CA ARG A 215 -7.49 29.40 5.94
C ARG A 215 -7.53 29.11 7.43
N GLN A 216 -7.67 30.12 8.26
CA GLN A 216 -7.60 29.99 9.71
C GLN A 216 -8.93 29.55 10.31
N THR A 217 -10.00 30.23 9.96
CA THR A 217 -11.33 29.96 10.54
C THR A 217 -12.05 28.83 9.84
N ARG A 218 -11.63 28.47 8.62
CA ARG A 218 -12.28 27.50 7.71
C ARG A 218 -13.70 27.90 7.30
N ARG A 219 -14.04 29.17 7.38
CA ARG A 219 -15.35 29.67 6.96
C ARG A 219 -15.39 29.90 5.47
N ILE A 220 -16.53 29.51 4.85
CA ILE A 220 -16.82 29.72 3.44
C ILE A 220 -17.49 31.09 3.28
N GLY A 221 -17.26 31.76 2.14
CA GLY A 221 -17.90 33.02 1.79
C GLY A 221 -17.28 34.24 2.48
N VAL A 222 -16.24 34.06 3.28
CA VAL A 222 -15.54 35.16 3.94
C VAL A 222 -14.37 35.63 3.08
N VAL A 223 -14.34 36.93 2.77
CA VAL A 223 -13.24 37.58 2.06
C VAL A 223 -12.23 38.10 3.08
N GLY A 224 -11.11 37.43 3.20
CA GLY A 224 -9.98 37.84 4.05
C GLY A 224 -8.67 37.81 3.25
N ASN A 225 -7.61 38.41 3.79
CA ASN A 225 -6.28 38.45 3.17
C ASN A 225 -5.63 37.05 3.00
N GLU A 226 -6.11 36.05 3.73
CA GLU A 226 -5.62 34.68 3.71
C GLU A 226 -6.65 33.67 3.15
N SER A 227 -7.56 34.13 2.28
CA SER A 227 -8.56 33.25 1.69
C SER A 227 -8.03 32.53 0.43
N ILE A 228 -8.43 31.26 0.27
CA ILE A 228 -8.19 30.45 -0.93
C ILE A 228 -9.49 30.22 -1.69
N GLU A 229 -9.40 30.13 -2.99
CA GLU A 229 -10.53 29.80 -3.85
C GLU A 229 -10.73 28.30 -3.94
N LEU A 230 -11.96 27.84 -3.69
CA LEU A 230 -12.37 26.45 -3.77
C LEU A 230 -13.53 26.30 -4.75
N ILE A 231 -13.59 25.17 -5.39
CA ILE A 231 -14.71 24.76 -6.23
C ILE A 231 -15.41 23.63 -5.49
N ILE A 232 -16.62 23.90 -5.01
CA ILE A 232 -17.33 22.98 -4.13
C ILE A 232 -18.70 22.59 -4.70
N ASN A 233 -19.15 21.40 -4.36
CA ASN A 233 -20.52 20.93 -4.60
C ASN A 233 -21.05 20.33 -3.30
N ASP A 234 -22.11 20.92 -2.76
CA ASP A 234 -22.81 20.49 -1.54
C ASP A 234 -24.19 19.90 -1.81
N ILE A 235 -24.61 19.90 -3.08
CA ILE A 235 -25.95 19.50 -3.52
C ILE A 235 -25.94 18.05 -4.00
N GLU A 236 -24.99 17.71 -4.87
CA GLU A 236 -24.94 16.43 -5.56
C GLU A 236 -23.56 15.77 -5.50
N GLN A 237 -23.59 14.45 -5.43
CA GLN A 237 -22.39 13.61 -5.55
C GLN A 237 -22.11 13.35 -7.03
N VAL A 238 -21.38 14.24 -7.69
CA VAL A 238 -21.05 14.14 -9.11
C VAL A 238 -19.57 14.42 -9.34
N CYS A 239 -18.95 13.66 -10.26
CA CYS A 239 -17.56 13.91 -10.64
C CYS A 239 -17.41 15.25 -11.37
N SER A 240 -16.37 16.03 -11.00
CA SER A 240 -16.08 17.34 -11.59
C SER A 240 -15.33 17.28 -12.92
N ALA A 241 -14.74 16.12 -13.26
CA ALA A 241 -13.92 16.00 -14.46
C ALA A 241 -14.76 16.23 -15.72
N SER A 242 -14.25 17.07 -16.62
CA SER A 242 -14.90 17.38 -17.89
C SER A 242 -15.15 16.11 -18.70
N GLY A 243 -16.42 15.91 -19.09
CA GLY A 243 -16.83 14.74 -19.87
C GLY A 243 -17.03 13.45 -19.06
N CYS A 244 -16.82 13.46 -17.73
CA CYS A 244 -17.13 12.32 -16.88
C CYS A 244 -18.53 12.44 -16.26
N GLY A 245 -18.78 13.47 -15.43
CA GLY A 245 -20.06 13.73 -14.79
C GLY A 245 -20.69 12.53 -14.05
N TYR A 246 -19.87 11.56 -13.64
CA TYR A 246 -20.33 10.31 -13.03
C TYR A 246 -21.00 10.57 -11.69
N ARG A 247 -22.20 10.03 -11.50
CA ARG A 247 -23.07 10.22 -10.31
C ARG A 247 -23.22 8.95 -9.47
N GLY A 248 -22.51 7.89 -9.83
CA GLY A 248 -22.72 6.58 -9.24
C GLY A 248 -23.86 5.81 -9.93
N THR A 249 -24.08 4.60 -9.47
CA THR A 249 -25.20 3.74 -9.90
C THR A 249 -25.89 3.20 -8.66
N SER A 250 -27.06 2.55 -8.83
CA SER A 250 -27.76 1.91 -7.69
C SER A 250 -26.80 1.01 -6.91
N GLY A 251 -26.55 1.34 -5.65
CA GLY A 251 -25.63 0.61 -4.77
C GLY A 251 -24.14 0.99 -4.89
N LYS A 252 -23.73 1.87 -5.82
CA LYS A 252 -22.33 2.32 -5.93
C LYS A 252 -22.24 3.83 -5.78
N GLN A 253 -21.46 4.27 -4.81
CA GLN A 253 -21.15 5.69 -4.64
C GLN A 253 -20.23 6.20 -5.76
N PRO A 254 -20.35 7.46 -6.17
CA PRO A 254 -19.52 8.01 -7.26
C PRO A 254 -18.04 8.14 -6.87
N PHE A 255 -17.75 8.24 -5.58
CA PHE A 255 -16.39 8.42 -5.07
C PHE A 255 -15.97 7.29 -4.16
N ARG A 256 -14.75 6.81 -4.32
CA ARG A 256 -14.06 5.93 -3.39
C ARG A 256 -13.02 6.72 -2.60
N ARG A 257 -12.95 6.46 -1.32
CA ARG A 257 -11.94 7.05 -0.44
C ARG A 257 -10.56 6.51 -0.80
N ALA A 258 -9.54 7.36 -0.69
CA ALA A 258 -8.15 6.94 -0.81
C ALA A 258 -7.75 6.19 0.47
N LEU A 259 -7.92 4.89 0.49
CA LEU A 259 -7.58 4.03 1.63
C LEU A 259 -6.30 3.26 1.34
N LEU A 260 -5.35 3.34 2.26
CA LEU A 260 -4.20 2.44 2.33
C LEU A 260 -4.45 1.39 3.42
N GLY A 261 -5.60 0.74 3.32
CA GLY A 261 -6.04 -0.27 4.28
C GLY A 261 -5.44 -1.66 4.03
N GLY A 262 -5.88 -2.65 4.82
CA GLY A 262 -5.43 -4.04 4.72
C GLY A 262 -5.43 -4.60 3.31
N PRO A 263 -6.48 -4.42 2.49
CA PRO A 263 -6.50 -4.87 1.11
C PRO A 263 -5.36 -4.33 0.26
N PHE A 264 -5.04 -3.03 0.38
CA PHE A 264 -3.93 -2.41 -0.36
C PHE A 264 -2.59 -3.05 -0.01
N TYR A 265 -2.31 -3.23 1.28
CA TYR A 265 -1.05 -3.84 1.71
C TYR A 265 -0.95 -5.29 1.30
N VAL A 266 -2.03 -6.04 1.43
CA VAL A 266 -2.06 -7.46 1.06
C VAL A 266 -1.81 -7.65 -0.43
N THR A 267 -2.42 -6.85 -1.28
CA THR A 267 -2.28 -6.98 -2.73
C THR A 267 -0.90 -6.54 -3.25
N ASN A 268 -0.18 -5.70 -2.51
CA ASN A 268 1.14 -5.20 -2.91
C ASN A 268 2.28 -5.85 -2.12
N ILE A 269 2.20 -5.86 -0.79
CA ILE A 269 3.31 -6.33 0.05
C ILE A 269 3.43 -7.84 0.01
N VAL A 270 2.31 -8.57 0.07
CA VAL A 270 2.35 -10.04 0.12
C VAL A 270 2.99 -10.65 -1.13
N PRO A 271 2.61 -10.30 -2.36
CA PRO A 271 3.28 -10.80 -3.55
C PRO A 271 4.77 -10.42 -3.57
N THR A 272 5.09 -9.16 -3.24
CA THR A 272 6.47 -8.67 -3.24
C THR A 272 7.34 -9.45 -2.25
N VAL A 273 6.87 -9.62 -1.01
CA VAL A 273 7.62 -10.39 -0.01
C VAL A 273 7.75 -11.85 -0.43
N LEU A 274 6.69 -12.43 -1.01
CA LEU A 274 6.69 -13.82 -1.45
C LEU A 274 7.71 -14.09 -2.57
N GLU A 275 7.99 -13.12 -3.46
CA GLU A 275 9.03 -13.23 -4.48
C GLU A 275 10.42 -13.45 -3.90
N TYR A 276 10.68 -12.93 -2.71
CA TYR A 276 11.96 -13.06 -2.00
C TYR A 276 11.97 -14.18 -0.96
N CYS A 277 10.86 -14.90 -0.76
CA CYS A 277 10.84 -16.08 0.10
C CYS A 277 11.62 -17.22 -0.55
N GLN A 278 12.19 -18.07 0.29
CA GLN A 278 12.94 -19.24 -0.15
C GLN A 278 12.01 -20.24 -0.85
N ASP A 279 12.48 -20.81 -1.97
CA ASP A 279 11.80 -21.91 -2.65
C ASP A 279 11.63 -23.12 -1.72
N PHE A 280 10.63 -23.94 -2.01
CA PHE A 280 10.41 -25.19 -1.29
C PHE A 280 11.64 -26.11 -1.42
N ILE A 281 12.12 -26.59 -0.29
CA ILE A 281 13.17 -27.61 -0.22
C ILE A 281 12.49 -28.93 0.17
N SER A 282 12.60 -29.94 -0.70
CA SER A 282 12.07 -31.26 -0.38
C SER A 282 12.82 -31.88 0.79
N GLU A 283 12.06 -32.47 1.73
CA GLU A 283 12.66 -33.30 2.79
C GLU A 283 13.22 -34.59 2.20
N GLU A 284 14.33 -35.10 2.77
CA GLU A 284 14.92 -36.35 2.34
C GLU A 284 13.88 -37.47 2.43
N GLY A 285 13.64 -38.16 1.30
CA GLY A 285 12.69 -39.29 1.21
C GLY A 285 11.39 -39.03 0.46
N LYS A 286 11.11 -37.76 0.05
CA LYS A 286 9.98 -37.45 -0.84
C LYS A 286 10.51 -37.18 -2.25
N GLU A 287 10.88 -38.25 -2.95
CA GLU A 287 11.27 -38.16 -4.38
C GLU A 287 10.07 -37.71 -5.21
N GLY A 288 10.27 -36.72 -6.08
CA GLY A 288 9.30 -36.31 -7.10
C GLY A 288 8.63 -34.94 -6.91
N VAL A 289 8.75 -34.28 -5.75
CA VAL A 289 8.19 -32.93 -5.52
C VAL A 289 9.31 -31.92 -5.39
N GLY A 290 9.63 -31.26 -6.52
CA GLY A 290 10.58 -30.14 -6.54
C GLY A 290 9.87 -28.78 -6.57
N PRO A 291 10.62 -27.68 -6.43
CA PRO A 291 10.05 -26.32 -6.49
C PRO A 291 9.26 -26.08 -7.76
N ASP A 292 9.73 -26.60 -8.89
CA ASP A 292 9.11 -26.40 -10.22
C ASP A 292 7.76 -27.11 -10.39
N SER A 293 7.46 -28.10 -9.54
CA SER A 293 6.17 -28.80 -9.54
C SER A 293 5.13 -28.14 -8.62
N LEU A 294 5.51 -27.13 -7.85
CA LEU A 294 4.65 -26.47 -6.89
C LEU A 294 4.25 -25.07 -7.37
N PRO A 295 3.01 -24.63 -7.09
CA PRO A 295 2.60 -23.25 -7.33
C PRO A 295 3.54 -22.26 -6.62
N GLY A 296 3.98 -21.22 -7.34
CA GLY A 296 4.89 -20.22 -6.78
C GLY A 296 6.19 -20.80 -6.21
N ARG A 297 6.66 -21.94 -6.78
CA ARG A 297 7.85 -22.67 -6.33
C ARG A 297 7.77 -23.17 -4.88
N GLY A 298 6.55 -23.31 -4.35
CA GLY A 298 6.28 -23.73 -2.98
C GLY A 298 6.69 -22.71 -1.90
N ARG A 299 6.91 -21.45 -2.28
CA ARG A 299 7.19 -20.35 -1.36
C ARG A 299 6.03 -20.12 -0.42
N ARG A 300 6.30 -19.83 0.83
CA ARG A 300 5.28 -19.68 1.87
C ARG A 300 5.48 -18.39 2.66
N LEU A 301 4.37 -17.73 2.96
CA LEU A 301 4.29 -16.56 3.83
C LEU A 301 3.13 -16.76 4.80
N ILE A 302 3.33 -16.42 6.07
CA ILE A 302 2.28 -16.42 7.08
C ILE A 302 1.93 -14.98 7.38
N THR A 303 0.65 -14.66 7.29
CA THR A 303 0.10 -13.35 7.64
C THR A 303 -0.87 -13.49 8.80
N PHE A 304 -0.91 -12.48 9.66
CA PHE A 304 -1.83 -12.40 10.79
C PHE A 304 -2.65 -11.12 10.68
N THR A 305 -3.92 -11.22 10.99
CA THR A 305 -4.80 -10.06 11.16
C THR A 305 -5.42 -10.11 12.54
N ASP A 306 -5.88 -8.98 13.04
CA ASP A 306 -6.47 -8.84 14.38
C ASP A 306 -7.90 -9.38 14.47
N SER A 307 -8.56 -9.67 13.35
CA SER A 307 -9.92 -10.19 13.34
C SER A 307 -10.09 -11.47 12.52
N ARG A 308 -10.93 -12.39 12.99
CA ARG A 308 -11.25 -13.63 12.27
C ARG A 308 -11.99 -13.37 10.95
N GLN A 309 -12.92 -12.43 10.95
CA GLN A 309 -13.64 -12.03 9.74
C GLN A 309 -12.72 -11.33 8.75
N GLY A 310 -11.82 -10.47 9.24
CA GLY A 310 -10.78 -9.86 8.43
C GLY A 310 -9.89 -10.89 7.75
N THR A 311 -9.49 -11.95 8.47
CA THR A 311 -8.65 -13.02 7.90
C THR A 311 -9.36 -13.73 6.74
N ALA A 312 -10.63 -14.10 6.91
CA ALA A 312 -11.39 -14.79 5.86
C ALA A 312 -11.57 -13.91 4.62
N ARG A 313 -11.96 -12.65 4.80
CA ARG A 313 -12.10 -11.68 3.69
C ARG A 313 -10.76 -11.42 3.00
N MET A 314 -9.68 -11.32 3.77
CA MET A 314 -8.34 -11.15 3.24
C MET A 314 -7.90 -12.33 2.37
N ALA A 315 -8.18 -13.56 2.79
CA ALA A 315 -7.87 -14.76 2.00
C ALA A 315 -8.57 -14.77 0.65
N VAL A 316 -9.88 -14.47 0.63
CA VAL A 316 -10.65 -14.34 -0.61
C VAL A 316 -10.10 -13.22 -1.50
N ARG A 317 -9.76 -12.07 -0.93
CA ARG A 317 -9.19 -10.95 -1.67
C ARG A 317 -7.84 -11.31 -2.29
N MET A 318 -6.98 -11.96 -1.53
CA MET A 318 -5.67 -12.42 -2.04
C MET A 318 -5.83 -13.34 -3.24
N GLN A 319 -6.78 -14.27 -3.18
CA GLN A 319 -7.07 -15.17 -4.31
C GLN A 319 -7.54 -14.38 -5.53
N GLN A 320 -8.53 -13.49 -5.36
CA GLN A 320 -9.05 -12.67 -6.46
C GLN A 320 -7.97 -11.78 -7.10
N GLU A 321 -7.13 -11.16 -6.29
CA GLU A 321 -6.05 -10.31 -6.81
C GLU A 321 -4.94 -11.14 -7.48
N ALA A 322 -4.64 -12.32 -6.99
CA ALA A 322 -3.73 -13.24 -7.65
C ALA A 322 -4.25 -13.64 -9.04
N GLU A 323 -5.53 -13.95 -9.17
CA GLU A 323 -6.19 -14.25 -10.43
C GLU A 323 -6.16 -13.05 -11.40
N ARG A 324 -6.50 -11.85 -10.91
CA ARG A 324 -6.44 -10.60 -11.69
C ARG A 324 -5.01 -10.27 -12.14
N SER A 325 -4.04 -10.40 -11.24
CA SER A 325 -2.63 -10.15 -11.54
C SER A 325 -2.12 -11.10 -12.62
N ARG A 326 -2.51 -12.38 -12.55
CA ARG A 326 -2.18 -13.37 -13.54
C ARG A 326 -2.77 -13.03 -14.91
N LEU A 327 -4.04 -12.66 -14.98
CA LEU A 327 -4.67 -12.23 -16.23
C LEU A 327 -3.97 -11.03 -16.84
N ARG A 328 -3.65 -10.01 -16.03
CA ARG A 328 -2.89 -8.83 -16.47
C ARG A 328 -1.50 -9.21 -16.97
N GLY A 329 -0.78 -10.07 -16.25
CA GLY A 329 0.53 -10.58 -16.65
C GLY A 329 0.48 -11.30 -17.99
N SER A 330 -0.50 -12.17 -18.19
CA SER A 330 -0.70 -12.88 -19.46
C SER A 330 -0.98 -11.91 -20.62
N VAL A 331 -1.79 -10.88 -20.41
CA VAL A 331 -2.06 -9.86 -21.43
C VAL A 331 -0.79 -9.08 -21.77
N VAL A 332 -0.01 -8.66 -20.78
CA VAL A 332 1.27 -7.95 -21.00
C VAL A 332 2.26 -8.82 -21.75
N GLU A 333 2.36 -10.09 -21.41
CA GLU A 333 3.25 -11.05 -22.08
C GLU A 333 2.85 -11.24 -23.54
N ILE A 334 1.56 -11.43 -23.83
CA ILE A 334 1.03 -11.57 -25.20
C ILE A 334 1.29 -10.29 -26.01
N LEU A 335 1.03 -9.12 -25.44
CA LEU A 335 1.28 -7.85 -26.12
C LEU A 335 2.78 -7.64 -26.36
N GLY A 336 3.62 -7.92 -25.38
CA GLY A 336 5.07 -7.84 -25.52
C GLY A 336 5.62 -8.83 -26.56
N TRP A 337 5.06 -10.04 -26.63
CA TRP A 337 5.41 -11.01 -27.66
C TRP A 337 4.99 -10.51 -29.05
N HIS A 338 3.75 -10.01 -29.19
CA HIS A 338 3.26 -9.47 -30.45
C HIS A 338 4.11 -8.28 -30.95
N GLN A 339 4.49 -7.37 -30.05
CA GLN A 339 5.37 -6.25 -30.39
C GLN A 339 6.75 -6.70 -30.89
N ARG A 340 7.31 -7.76 -30.30
CA ARG A 340 8.63 -8.28 -30.69
C ARG A 340 8.61 -9.07 -31.99
N THR A 341 7.55 -9.79 -32.26
CA THR A 341 7.49 -10.76 -33.37
C THR A 341 6.64 -10.28 -34.53
N GLN A 342 5.78 -9.30 -34.35
CA GLN A 342 4.76 -8.84 -35.31
C GLN A 342 3.85 -9.95 -35.83
N THR A 343 3.75 -11.06 -35.11
CA THR A 343 2.93 -12.23 -35.43
C THR A 343 1.93 -12.47 -34.31
N SER A 344 0.85 -13.20 -34.60
CA SER A 344 -0.10 -13.58 -33.56
C SER A 344 0.55 -14.54 -32.57
N PRO A 345 0.31 -14.34 -31.23
CA PRO A 345 0.84 -15.24 -30.23
C PRO A 345 0.30 -16.66 -30.43
N PRO A 346 1.07 -17.70 -30.10
CA PRO A 346 0.56 -19.05 -30.08
C PRO A 346 -0.61 -19.14 -29.06
N PRO A 347 -1.61 -20.01 -29.34
CA PRO A 347 -2.68 -20.23 -28.38
C PRO A 347 -2.10 -20.70 -27.05
N MET A 348 -2.48 -20.06 -25.97
CA MET A 348 -2.04 -20.45 -24.63
C MET A 348 -2.54 -21.87 -24.32
N PRO A 349 -1.67 -22.78 -23.87
CA PRO A 349 -2.11 -24.11 -23.49
C PRO A 349 -3.15 -24.02 -22.36
N ILE A 350 -4.31 -24.64 -22.56
CA ILE A 350 -5.38 -24.71 -21.55
C ILE A 350 -4.88 -25.31 -20.22
N GLN A 351 -3.80 -26.08 -20.25
CA GLN A 351 -3.16 -26.64 -19.05
C GLN A 351 -2.68 -25.58 -18.04
N ILE A 352 -2.35 -24.37 -18.51
CA ILE A 352 -2.00 -23.27 -17.59
C ILE A 352 -3.18 -22.87 -16.69
N TRP A 353 -4.42 -23.13 -17.11
CA TRP A 353 -5.63 -22.85 -16.36
C TRP A 353 -5.97 -23.90 -15.29
N LYS A 354 -5.42 -25.12 -15.39
CA LYS A 354 -5.68 -26.24 -14.49
C LYS A 354 -4.69 -26.40 -13.34
N SER A 355 -3.55 -25.71 -13.39
CA SER A 355 -2.45 -25.89 -12.44
C SER A 355 -2.38 -24.84 -11.32
N TYR A 356 -3.47 -24.12 -11.07
CA TYR A 356 -3.54 -23.12 -9.99
C TYR A 356 -4.84 -23.24 -9.20
#